data_8b89320f1d39b25358b0986e89a121a0
#
_entry.id   8b89320f1d39b25358b0986e89a121a0
#
_cell.length_a   1.000
_cell.length_b   1.000
_cell.length_c   1.000
_cell.angle_alpha   90.00
_cell.angle_beta   90.00
_cell.angle_gamma   90.00
#
_symmetry.space_group_name_H-M   'P 1'
#
loop_
_entity.id
_entity.type
_entity.pdbx_description
1 polymer ?
#
loop_
_entity_poly.entity_id
_entity_poly.type
_entity_poly.pdbx_seq_one_letter_code
_entity_poly.pdbx_strand_id
1 'polypeptide(L)'
;MNHARLALIACAAMLATQAHAQRTAAPATPASPRAAAPVDFTGFWVAPIMEDWRWRMVTPLKGDAASIPVNAAARAVIDAWDPAADEAAGDACKAYGAPGLFRLPGRLRVRWQGDDTLEIAADAGEQTRLLRFNPGQQDAAAPTRQGHTRAGWSFQTARPGPAGVPLGMAPGRPAPSRTLEATTTQLLPGYLRKNGIPYSAETTVQEFFDRFTEPDGTEWFTVTTIVTDPVYLGVPFVTTTDFRKERDGARWDPRPCSAR
;
A
#
# COMPACT_ATOMS: atom_id res chain seq x y z
N MET A 1 -56.88 6.14 64.02
CA MET A 1 -55.57 5.48 64.04
C MET A 1 -55.65 4.27 63.11
N ASN A 2 -55.19 4.30 61.88
CA ASN A 2 -54.85 3.11 61.03
C ASN A 2 -54.73 3.39 59.52
N HIS A 3 -54.50 4.67 59.11
CA HIS A 3 -54.29 4.97 57.66
C HIS A 3 -52.84 5.29 57.31
N ALA A 4 -51.93 5.32 58.28
CA ALA A 4 -50.53 5.71 58.06
C ALA A 4 -49.58 4.50 57.83
N ARG A 5 -50.06 3.25 57.93
CA ARG A 5 -49.20 2.05 57.78
C ARG A 5 -49.31 1.34 56.44
N LEU A 6 -50.27 1.70 55.60
CA LEU A 6 -50.41 1.08 54.28
C LEU A 6 -49.67 1.79 53.16
N ALA A 7 -49.22 3.03 53.36
CA ALA A 7 -48.50 3.80 52.33
C ALA A 7 -46.99 3.51 52.23
N LEU A 8 -46.39 2.84 53.21
CA LEU A 8 -44.97 2.54 53.24
C LEU A 8 -44.56 1.21 52.59
N ILE A 9 -45.53 0.34 52.33
CA ILE A 9 -45.24 -0.98 51.74
C ILE A 9 -45.32 -0.93 50.19
N ALA A 10 -46.02 0.03 49.60
CA ALA A 10 -46.15 0.16 48.15
C ALA A 10 -44.92 0.82 47.46
N CYS A 11 -44.09 1.61 48.18
CA CYS A 11 -42.88 2.23 47.60
C CYS A 11 -41.66 1.33 47.55
N ALA A 12 -41.62 0.25 48.35
CA ALA A 12 -40.47 -0.67 48.39
C ALA A 12 -40.48 -1.70 47.24
N ALA A 13 -41.66 -1.94 46.59
CA ALA A 13 -41.77 -2.93 45.53
C ALA A 13 -41.45 -2.38 44.13
N MET A 14 -41.34 -1.07 43.94
CA MET A 14 -40.99 -0.47 42.62
C MET A 14 -39.52 -0.22 42.38
N LEU A 15 -38.66 -0.40 43.34
CA LEU A 15 -37.21 -0.22 43.24
C LEU A 15 -36.42 -1.48 42.89
N ALA A 16 -37.11 -2.66 42.82
CA ALA A 16 -36.42 -3.94 42.60
C ALA A 16 -36.43 -4.42 41.13
N THR A 17 -37.03 -3.69 40.17
CA THR A 17 -37.18 -4.16 38.79
C THR A 17 -36.27 -3.45 37.75
N GLN A 18 -35.35 -2.57 38.16
CA GLN A 18 -34.43 -1.94 37.21
C GLN A 18 -33.02 -2.51 37.19
N ALA A 19 -32.72 -3.58 37.88
CA ALA A 19 -31.38 -4.15 37.99
C ALA A 19 -31.05 -5.28 37.00
N HIS A 20 -31.85 -5.52 35.94
CA HIS A 20 -31.64 -6.68 35.04
C HIS A 20 -31.58 -6.37 33.56
N ALA A 21 -30.94 -5.28 33.15
CA ALA A 21 -30.73 -5.02 31.71
C ALA A 21 -29.38 -4.42 31.36
N GLN A 22 -28.36 -4.67 32.15
CA GLN A 22 -26.98 -4.55 31.61
C GLN A 22 -26.55 -5.93 31.11
N ARG A 23 -27.12 -6.36 29.97
CA ARG A 23 -26.43 -7.33 29.12
C ARG A 23 -25.10 -6.69 28.77
N THR A 24 -24.02 -7.14 29.39
CA THR A 24 -22.68 -6.92 28.88
C THR A 24 -22.68 -7.42 27.44
N ALA A 25 -22.73 -6.50 26.48
CA ALA A 25 -22.51 -6.84 25.08
C ALA A 25 -21.18 -7.60 25.04
N ALA A 26 -21.21 -8.83 24.53
CA ALA A 26 -19.97 -9.57 24.27
C ALA A 26 -19.04 -8.65 23.48
N PRO A 27 -17.72 -8.64 23.78
CA PRO A 27 -16.80 -7.82 23.04
C PRO A 27 -16.97 -8.15 21.55
N ALA A 28 -17.30 -7.14 20.75
CA ALA A 28 -17.46 -7.31 19.32
C ALA A 28 -16.14 -7.87 18.76
N THR A 29 -16.21 -8.97 18.02
CA THR A 29 -15.05 -9.51 17.31
C THR A 29 -14.45 -8.38 16.47
N PRO A 30 -13.13 -8.13 16.53
CA PRO A 30 -12.51 -7.12 15.70
C PRO A 30 -12.88 -7.36 14.22
N ALA A 31 -13.31 -6.32 13.53
CA ALA A 31 -13.59 -6.41 12.10
C ALA A 31 -12.32 -6.85 11.35
N SER A 32 -12.48 -7.70 10.34
CA SER A 32 -11.36 -8.08 9.48
C SER A 32 -10.78 -6.83 8.77
N PRO A 33 -9.51 -6.82 8.36
CA PRO A 33 -8.92 -5.73 7.60
C PRO A 33 -9.74 -5.30 6.39
N ARG A 34 -10.33 -6.26 5.68
CA ARG A 34 -11.23 -6.02 4.55
C ARG A 34 -12.52 -5.32 5.01
N ALA A 35 -13.17 -5.81 6.06
CA ALA A 35 -14.41 -5.22 6.57
C ALA A 35 -14.19 -3.85 7.21
N ALA A 36 -12.98 -3.59 7.72
CA ALA A 36 -12.58 -2.32 8.32
C ALA A 36 -11.98 -1.33 7.33
N ALA A 37 -11.82 -1.71 6.05
CA ALA A 37 -11.20 -0.88 5.03
C ALA A 37 -11.99 0.44 4.85
N PRO A 38 -11.37 1.62 5.06
CA PRO A 38 -12.04 2.90 4.91
C PRO A 38 -12.21 3.30 3.45
N VAL A 39 -11.51 2.61 2.54
CA VAL A 39 -11.45 2.85 1.10
C VAL A 39 -11.38 1.52 0.35
N ASP A 40 -12.12 1.43 -0.75
CA ASP A 40 -12.08 0.26 -1.63
C ASP A 40 -11.16 0.54 -2.83
N PHE A 41 -10.04 -0.19 -2.94
CA PHE A 41 -9.13 -0.15 -4.08
C PHE A 41 -9.44 -1.22 -5.14
N THR A 42 -10.44 -2.07 -4.95
CA THR A 42 -10.69 -3.18 -5.87
C THR A 42 -11.11 -2.70 -7.26
N GLY A 43 -10.78 -3.51 -8.27
CA GLY A 43 -11.10 -3.23 -9.68
C GLY A 43 -9.89 -3.23 -10.59
N PHE A 44 -10.10 -2.69 -11.79
CA PHE A 44 -9.07 -2.52 -12.81
C PHE A 44 -8.65 -1.06 -12.89
N TRP A 45 -7.36 -0.84 -13.05
CA TRP A 45 -6.75 0.48 -13.02
C TRP A 45 -5.69 0.57 -14.13
N VAL A 46 -5.58 1.71 -14.77
CA VAL A 46 -4.57 1.98 -15.79
C VAL A 46 -3.68 3.13 -15.34
N ALA A 47 -2.37 3.02 -15.58
CA ALA A 47 -1.43 4.12 -15.39
C ALA A 47 -1.44 5.03 -16.63
N PRO A 48 -2.13 6.17 -16.65
CA PRO A 48 -1.88 7.19 -17.66
C PRO A 48 -0.53 7.83 -17.33
N ILE A 49 0.41 7.77 -18.27
CA ILE A 49 1.76 8.26 -18.02
C ILE A 49 1.76 9.77 -18.18
N MET A 50 1.56 10.49 -17.09
CA MET A 50 1.52 11.96 -17.04
C MET A 50 2.81 12.54 -16.46
N GLU A 51 3.45 11.82 -15.54
CA GLU A 51 4.71 12.20 -14.90
C GLU A 51 5.88 11.36 -15.42
N ASP A 52 7.05 11.93 -15.46
CA ASP A 52 8.30 11.27 -15.87
C ASP A 52 8.20 10.51 -17.22
N TRP A 53 7.35 10.97 -18.12
CA TRP A 53 7.02 10.29 -19.38
C TRP A 53 8.27 9.88 -20.18
N ARG A 54 9.34 10.71 -20.16
CA ARG A 54 10.61 10.43 -20.82
C ARG A 54 11.25 9.11 -20.38
N TRP A 55 11.08 8.74 -19.11
CA TRP A 55 11.71 7.54 -18.54
C TRP A 55 10.73 6.37 -18.34
N ARG A 56 9.44 6.61 -18.56
CA ARG A 56 8.38 5.60 -18.38
C ARG A 56 7.81 5.10 -19.70
N MET A 57 7.64 5.97 -20.70
CA MET A 57 7.06 5.62 -22.00
C MET A 57 8.03 4.85 -22.90
N VAL A 58 9.31 5.15 -22.78
CA VAL A 58 10.38 4.52 -23.54
C VAL A 58 11.45 4.04 -22.58
N THR A 59 12.01 2.85 -22.82
CA THR A 59 13.16 2.36 -22.05
C THR A 59 14.34 3.35 -22.22
N PRO A 60 14.83 3.94 -21.12
CA PRO A 60 15.95 4.88 -21.20
C PRO A 60 17.23 4.20 -21.69
N LEU A 61 18.15 5.01 -22.21
CA LEU A 61 19.46 4.51 -22.62
C LEU A 61 20.22 3.95 -21.40
N LYS A 62 21.11 3.00 -21.67
CA LYS A 62 22.10 2.56 -20.67
C LYS A 62 22.84 3.75 -20.10
N GLY A 63 23.02 3.79 -18.79
CA GLY A 63 23.69 4.90 -18.11
C GLY A 63 22.80 6.12 -17.79
N ASP A 64 21.61 6.26 -18.40
CA ASP A 64 20.68 7.34 -18.05
C ASP A 64 20.04 7.09 -16.68
N ALA A 65 20.69 7.60 -15.64
CA ALA A 65 20.21 7.59 -14.27
C ALA A 65 19.66 8.96 -13.83
N ALA A 66 19.31 9.84 -14.75
CA ALA A 66 18.75 11.13 -14.40
C ALA A 66 17.51 10.95 -13.49
N SER A 67 17.39 11.83 -12.49
CA SER A 67 16.40 11.84 -11.41
C SER A 67 16.49 10.69 -10.39
N ILE A 68 17.43 9.75 -10.49
CA ILE A 68 17.69 8.73 -9.48
C ILE A 68 19.00 9.03 -8.75
N PRO A 69 19.02 9.12 -7.41
CA PRO A 69 20.19 9.51 -6.63
C PRO A 69 21.21 8.37 -6.48
N VAL A 70 21.68 7.81 -7.61
CA VAL A 70 22.64 6.70 -7.62
C VAL A 70 24.02 7.12 -7.11
N ASN A 71 24.67 6.26 -6.33
CA ASN A 71 26.04 6.43 -5.87
C ASN A 71 27.07 5.79 -6.83
N ALA A 72 28.36 5.81 -6.46
CA ALA A 72 29.43 5.24 -7.29
C ALA A 72 29.33 3.71 -7.47
N ALA A 73 28.84 2.99 -6.45
CA ALA A 73 28.65 1.55 -6.54
C ALA A 73 27.56 1.18 -7.56
N ALA A 74 26.45 1.94 -7.56
CA ALA A 74 25.40 1.78 -8.56
C ALA A 74 25.91 2.06 -9.99
N ARG A 75 26.78 3.08 -10.17
CA ARG A 75 27.36 3.42 -11.48
C ARG A 75 28.12 2.23 -12.07
N ALA A 76 28.93 1.54 -11.28
CA ALA A 76 29.66 0.36 -11.75
C ALA A 76 28.71 -0.75 -12.25
N VAL A 77 27.59 -0.98 -11.58
CA VAL A 77 26.57 -1.95 -12.03
C VAL A 77 25.89 -1.49 -13.32
N ILE A 78 25.51 -0.21 -13.42
CA ILE A 78 24.87 0.36 -14.59
C ILE A 78 25.79 0.24 -15.82
N ASP A 79 27.09 0.52 -15.65
CA ASP A 79 28.08 0.46 -16.73
C ASP A 79 28.32 -0.97 -17.20
N ALA A 80 28.22 -1.95 -16.30
CA ALA A 80 28.34 -3.37 -16.60
C ALA A 80 27.05 -4.01 -17.12
N TRP A 81 25.89 -3.34 -17.01
CA TRP A 81 24.60 -3.91 -17.36
C TRP A 81 24.52 -4.37 -18.83
N ASP A 82 24.07 -5.61 -19.02
CA ASP A 82 23.82 -6.23 -20.32
C ASP A 82 22.45 -6.94 -20.30
N PRO A 83 21.43 -6.42 -20.99
CA PRO A 83 20.10 -7.03 -21.01
C PRO A 83 20.11 -8.40 -21.71
N ALA A 84 21.02 -8.66 -22.65
CA ALA A 84 21.10 -9.98 -23.31
C ALA A 84 21.63 -11.04 -22.34
N ALA A 85 22.58 -10.67 -21.46
CA ALA A 85 23.03 -11.55 -20.40
C ALA A 85 21.95 -11.85 -19.37
N ASP A 86 21.14 -10.85 -18.99
CA ASP A 86 19.99 -11.04 -18.10
C ASP A 86 18.93 -11.96 -18.73
N GLU A 87 18.60 -11.79 -20.01
CA GLU A 87 17.69 -12.70 -20.74
C GLU A 87 18.22 -14.13 -20.76
N ALA A 88 19.49 -14.32 -21.11
CA ALA A 88 20.13 -15.63 -21.16
C ALA A 88 20.18 -16.34 -19.79
N ALA A 89 20.29 -15.56 -18.71
CA ALA A 89 20.27 -16.06 -17.34
C ALA A 89 18.85 -16.34 -16.80
N GLY A 90 17.79 -16.03 -17.56
CA GLY A 90 16.41 -16.12 -17.08
C GLY A 90 16.01 -14.99 -16.13
N ASP A 91 16.75 -13.90 -16.11
CA ASP A 91 16.62 -12.77 -15.20
C ASP A 91 15.85 -11.57 -15.81
N ALA A 92 15.09 -11.80 -16.87
CA ALA A 92 14.31 -10.79 -17.57
C ALA A 92 13.37 -9.96 -16.64
N CYS A 93 12.98 -10.52 -15.49
CA CYS A 93 12.12 -9.87 -14.50
C CYS A 93 12.85 -8.97 -13.50
N LYS A 94 14.16 -8.73 -13.60
CA LYS A 94 14.89 -7.88 -12.63
C LYS A 94 14.34 -6.47 -12.48
N ALA A 95 13.78 -5.88 -13.54
CA ALA A 95 13.18 -4.55 -13.51
C ALA A 95 11.67 -4.52 -13.15
N TYR A 96 11.10 -5.68 -12.82
CA TYR A 96 9.67 -5.81 -12.48
C TYR A 96 9.45 -6.07 -10.98
N GLY A 97 10.47 -5.90 -10.15
CA GLY A 97 10.36 -5.99 -8.70
C GLY A 97 9.57 -4.83 -8.08
N ALA A 98 9.18 -5.00 -6.83
CA ALA A 98 8.36 -4.02 -6.11
C ALA A 98 8.88 -2.58 -6.20
N PRO A 99 10.20 -2.29 -6.13
CA PRO A 99 10.71 -0.92 -6.19
C PRO A 99 10.44 -0.19 -7.51
N GLY A 100 10.26 -0.94 -8.62
CA GLY A 100 10.07 -0.38 -9.96
C GLY A 100 8.70 -0.66 -10.59
N LEU A 101 7.93 -1.62 -10.07
CA LEU A 101 6.75 -2.17 -10.73
C LEU A 101 5.70 -1.12 -11.11
N PHE A 102 5.34 -0.22 -10.20
CA PHE A 102 4.33 0.80 -10.44
C PHE A 102 4.79 1.91 -11.40
N ARG A 103 6.08 1.92 -11.75
CA ARG A 103 6.64 2.85 -12.75
C ARG A 103 6.51 2.33 -14.18
N LEU A 104 6.24 1.03 -14.35
CA LEU A 104 6.04 0.45 -15.68
C LEU A 104 4.68 0.87 -16.25
N PRO A 105 4.61 1.17 -17.55
CA PRO A 105 3.32 1.35 -18.21
C PRO A 105 2.52 0.06 -18.14
N GLY A 106 1.25 0.15 -17.81
CA GLY A 106 0.41 -1.04 -17.73
C GLY A 106 -0.85 -0.83 -16.91
N ARG A 107 -1.48 -1.95 -16.59
CA ARG A 107 -2.71 -2.01 -15.80
C ARG A 107 -2.49 -2.80 -14.53
N LEU A 108 -3.29 -2.47 -13.54
CA LEU A 108 -3.38 -3.21 -12.31
C LEU A 108 -4.78 -3.80 -12.16
N ARG A 109 -4.84 -5.02 -11.64
CA ARG A 109 -6.06 -5.61 -11.10
C ARG A 109 -5.88 -5.75 -9.59
N VAL A 110 -6.75 -5.10 -8.83
CA VAL A 110 -6.72 -5.12 -7.37
C VAL A 110 -7.91 -5.89 -6.84
N ARG A 111 -7.67 -6.83 -5.92
CA ARG A 111 -8.73 -7.64 -5.29
C ARG A 111 -8.33 -8.08 -3.89
N TRP A 112 -9.30 -8.33 -3.04
CA TRP A 112 -9.05 -9.00 -1.78
C TRP A 112 -8.87 -10.51 -1.99
N GLN A 113 -7.79 -11.05 -1.42
CA GLN A 113 -7.55 -12.47 -1.27
C GLN A 113 -7.85 -12.81 0.21
N GLY A 114 -9.03 -13.37 0.46
CA GLY A 114 -9.53 -13.52 1.82
C GLY A 114 -9.85 -12.16 2.47
N ASP A 115 -9.65 -12.07 3.78
CA ASP A 115 -10.06 -10.92 4.60
C ASP A 115 -8.89 -10.03 5.06
N ASP A 116 -7.67 -10.44 4.83
CA ASP A 116 -6.46 -9.80 5.38
C ASP A 116 -5.36 -9.52 4.35
N THR A 117 -5.58 -9.85 3.09
CA THR A 117 -4.59 -9.67 2.04
C THR A 117 -5.18 -8.95 0.83
N LEU A 118 -4.61 -7.81 0.47
CA LEU A 118 -4.94 -7.12 -0.79
C LEU A 118 -3.94 -7.55 -1.86
N GLU A 119 -4.44 -8.21 -2.89
CA GLU A 119 -3.66 -8.62 -4.06
C GLU A 119 -3.67 -7.52 -5.11
N ILE A 120 -2.49 -7.16 -5.59
CA ILE A 120 -2.29 -6.26 -6.72
C ILE A 120 -1.56 -7.03 -7.82
N ALA A 121 -2.28 -7.41 -8.88
CA ALA A 121 -1.69 -8.00 -10.07
C ALA A 121 -1.41 -6.91 -11.09
N ALA A 122 -0.23 -6.93 -11.71
CA ALA A 122 0.16 -6.08 -12.83
C ALA A 122 0.20 -6.90 -14.12
N ASP A 123 -0.34 -6.36 -15.20
CA ASP A 123 -0.23 -6.98 -16.53
C ASP A 123 1.20 -6.91 -17.07
N ALA A 124 1.94 -5.85 -16.75
CA ALA A 124 3.35 -5.72 -17.06
C ALA A 124 4.19 -6.77 -16.30
N GLY A 125 4.79 -7.68 -17.01
CA GLY A 125 5.62 -8.74 -16.45
C GLY A 125 4.85 -9.84 -15.73
N GLU A 126 3.50 -9.84 -15.78
CA GLU A 126 2.65 -10.82 -15.09
C GLU A 126 2.94 -10.92 -13.58
N GLN A 127 3.20 -9.77 -12.95
CA GLN A 127 3.61 -9.73 -11.56
C GLN A 127 2.43 -9.66 -10.61
N THR A 128 2.58 -10.24 -9.42
CA THR A 128 1.57 -10.16 -8.35
C THR A 128 2.23 -9.78 -7.04
N ARG A 129 1.67 -8.75 -6.38
CA ARG A 129 2.05 -8.29 -5.05
C ARG A 129 0.94 -8.62 -4.06
N LEU A 130 1.33 -9.02 -2.86
CA LEU A 130 0.42 -9.33 -1.77
C LEU A 130 0.69 -8.38 -0.60
N LEU A 131 -0.23 -7.46 -0.36
CA LEU A 131 -0.20 -6.52 0.75
C LEU A 131 -0.95 -7.16 1.93
N ARG A 132 -0.23 -7.57 2.97
CA ARG A 132 -0.77 -8.34 4.10
C ARG A 132 -0.97 -7.45 5.32
N PHE A 133 -2.20 -7.44 5.84
CA PHE A 133 -2.57 -6.63 7.00
C PHE A 133 -2.26 -7.31 8.35
N ASN A 134 -2.19 -8.63 8.36
CA ASN A 134 -1.87 -9.42 9.54
C ASN A 134 -0.67 -10.34 9.25
N PRO A 135 0.55 -9.82 9.18
CA PRO A 135 1.71 -10.59 8.78
C PRO A 135 2.24 -11.46 9.92
N GLY A 136 1.51 -12.48 10.34
CA GLY A 136 2.08 -13.51 11.21
C GLY A 136 3.19 -14.27 10.46
N GLN A 137 4.37 -14.46 11.09
CA GLN A 137 5.49 -15.32 10.60
C GLN A 137 6.05 -15.03 9.20
N GLN A 138 6.02 -13.80 8.71
CA GLN A 138 6.63 -13.49 7.40
C GLN A 138 8.16 -13.34 7.46
N ASP A 139 8.71 -13.16 8.63
CA ASP A 139 10.15 -12.88 8.79
C ASP A 139 11.05 -14.07 8.43
N ALA A 140 10.48 -15.28 8.25
CA ALA A 140 11.19 -16.49 7.84
C ALA A 140 11.00 -16.89 6.35
N ALA A 141 10.24 -16.10 5.57
CA ALA A 141 10.00 -16.43 4.17
C ALA A 141 11.20 -16.06 3.29
N ALA A 142 11.46 -16.84 2.23
CA ALA A 142 12.55 -16.56 1.30
C ALA A 142 12.32 -15.21 0.56
N PRO A 143 13.41 -14.46 0.28
CA PRO A 143 13.32 -13.24 -0.53
C PRO A 143 12.67 -13.49 -1.89
N THR A 144 11.90 -12.53 -2.37
CA THR A 144 11.29 -12.57 -3.71
C THR A 144 11.51 -11.23 -4.44
N ARG A 145 11.23 -11.16 -5.73
CA ARG A 145 11.29 -9.87 -6.46
C ARG A 145 10.23 -8.88 -6.00
N GLN A 146 9.08 -9.37 -5.50
CA GLN A 146 8.03 -8.54 -4.94
C GLN A 146 8.19 -8.31 -3.44
N GLY A 147 9.17 -8.97 -2.82
CA GLY A 147 9.42 -8.91 -1.39
C GLY A 147 8.25 -9.41 -0.54
N HIS A 148 8.29 -9.05 0.72
CA HIS A 148 7.22 -9.28 1.69
C HIS A 148 6.68 -7.95 2.18
N THR A 149 5.37 -7.73 1.95
CA THR A 149 4.73 -6.43 2.23
C THR A 149 3.81 -6.54 3.42
N ARG A 150 4.07 -5.70 4.43
CA ARG A 150 3.13 -5.39 5.52
C ARG A 150 2.30 -4.21 5.13
N ALA A 151 0.99 -4.28 5.33
CA ALA A 151 0.08 -3.19 5.03
C ALA A 151 -0.76 -2.80 6.24
N GLY A 152 -1.22 -1.57 6.26
CA GLY A 152 -2.08 -1.05 7.30
C GLY A 152 -2.72 0.27 6.87
N TRP A 153 -3.83 0.61 7.52
CA TRP A 153 -4.44 1.92 7.33
C TRP A 153 -3.77 2.92 8.28
N SER A 154 -3.30 4.05 7.75
CA SER A 154 -2.78 5.10 8.60
C SER A 154 -3.91 5.83 9.32
N PHE A 155 -3.64 6.19 10.56
CA PHE A 155 -4.56 7.00 11.36
C PHE A 155 -3.97 8.39 11.50
N GLN A 156 -4.68 9.42 11.05
CA GLN A 156 -4.28 10.78 11.36
C GLN A 156 -4.44 11.02 12.87
N THR A 157 -3.33 11.08 13.55
CA THR A 157 -3.32 11.68 14.90
C THR A 157 -3.42 13.18 14.71
N ALA A 158 -4.42 13.81 15.34
CA ALA A 158 -4.52 15.26 15.37
C ALA A 158 -3.19 15.84 15.88
N ARG A 159 -2.53 16.68 15.07
CA ARG A 159 -1.33 17.40 15.51
C ARG A 159 -1.75 18.34 16.64
N PRO A 160 -1.11 18.30 17.82
CA PRO A 160 -1.37 19.32 18.84
C PRO A 160 -1.04 20.71 18.26
N GLY A 161 -1.98 21.62 18.36
CA GLY A 161 -1.70 23.04 18.08
C GLY A 161 -0.74 23.64 19.10
N PRO A 162 -0.27 24.89 18.92
CA PRO A 162 0.71 25.56 19.80
C PRO A 162 0.33 25.63 21.30
N ALA A 163 -0.94 25.41 21.63
CA ALA A 163 -1.46 25.36 23.01
C ALA A 163 -1.89 23.95 23.44
N GLY A 164 -1.46 22.88 22.72
CA GLY A 164 -1.91 21.52 23.02
C GLY A 164 -3.35 21.23 22.58
N VAL A 165 -4.02 22.18 21.93
CA VAL A 165 -5.38 22.00 21.41
C VAL A 165 -5.29 21.46 19.98
N PRO A 166 -5.96 20.33 19.66
CA PRO A 166 -5.99 19.80 18.30
C PRO A 166 -6.64 20.81 17.35
N LEU A 167 -5.91 21.28 16.32
CA LEU A 167 -6.46 22.11 15.27
C LEU A 167 -7.40 21.27 14.39
N GLY A 168 -8.70 21.54 14.49
CA GLY A 168 -9.69 21.06 13.52
C GLY A 168 -10.38 19.74 13.81
N MET A 169 -10.27 19.19 15.04
CA MET A 169 -11.03 18.00 15.43
C MET A 169 -11.75 18.19 16.76
N ALA A 170 -13.02 17.79 16.80
CA ALA A 170 -13.75 17.61 18.04
C ALA A 170 -13.07 16.55 18.91
N PRO A 171 -13.20 16.57 20.26
CA PRO A 171 -12.70 15.53 21.15
C PRO A 171 -13.39 14.22 20.75
N GLY A 172 -12.66 13.35 20.06
CA GLY A 172 -13.18 12.10 19.54
C GLY A 172 -12.05 11.17 19.09
N ARG A 173 -12.41 9.92 18.86
CA ARG A 173 -11.52 8.91 18.30
C ARG A 173 -10.97 9.41 16.96
N PRO A 174 -9.64 9.30 16.70
CA PRO A 174 -9.10 9.66 15.40
C PRO A 174 -9.87 8.94 14.29
N ALA A 175 -10.38 9.68 13.31
CA ALA A 175 -10.92 9.06 12.13
C ALA A 175 -9.78 8.32 11.40
N PRO A 176 -10.00 7.10 10.91
CA PRO A 176 -8.99 6.43 10.12
C PRO A 176 -8.64 7.31 8.92
N SER A 177 -7.35 7.50 8.66
CA SER A 177 -6.89 8.06 7.39
C SER A 177 -7.43 7.20 6.25
N ARG A 178 -7.59 7.79 5.08
CA ARG A 178 -7.93 7.03 3.86
C ARG A 178 -6.69 6.53 3.14
N THR A 179 -5.51 6.71 3.69
CA THR A 179 -4.23 6.27 3.13
C THR A 179 -3.95 4.84 3.56
N LEU A 180 -3.69 3.97 2.59
CA LEU A 180 -3.15 2.65 2.82
C LEU A 180 -1.62 2.76 2.82
N GLU A 181 -0.98 2.37 3.92
CA GLU A 181 0.48 2.31 4.03
C GLU A 181 0.98 0.88 3.85
N ALA A 182 2.06 0.73 3.10
CA ALA A 182 2.69 -0.55 2.86
C ALA A 182 4.21 -0.44 3.01
N THR A 183 4.83 -1.41 3.67
CA THR A 183 6.29 -1.52 3.79
C THR A 183 6.73 -2.88 3.28
N THR A 184 7.63 -2.88 2.30
CA THR A 184 8.16 -4.07 1.65
C THR A 184 9.63 -4.23 1.96
N THR A 185 10.01 -5.45 2.38
CA THR A 185 11.39 -5.89 2.65
C THR A 185 11.64 -7.26 2.02
N GLN A 186 12.81 -7.87 2.27
CA GLN A 186 13.17 -9.22 1.78
C GLN A 186 13.06 -9.31 0.25
N LEU A 187 13.67 -8.35 -0.42
CA LEU A 187 13.70 -8.26 -1.87
C LEU A 187 14.88 -9.06 -2.44
N LEU A 188 14.67 -9.76 -3.55
CA LEU A 188 15.77 -10.16 -4.42
C LEU A 188 16.31 -8.92 -5.14
N PRO A 189 17.64 -8.79 -5.33
CA PRO A 189 18.23 -7.69 -6.07
C PRO A 189 17.64 -7.55 -7.47
N GLY A 190 17.51 -6.32 -7.97
CA GLY A 190 16.93 -6.06 -9.28
C GLY A 190 17.24 -4.66 -9.78
N TYR A 191 16.35 -4.13 -10.64
CA TYR A 191 16.53 -2.80 -11.22
C TYR A 191 15.31 -1.89 -10.94
N LEU A 192 15.58 -0.63 -10.64
CA LEU A 192 14.57 0.44 -10.50
C LEU A 192 13.99 0.86 -11.86
N ARG A 193 14.75 0.66 -12.95
CA ARG A 193 14.37 0.93 -14.33
C ARG A 193 14.90 -0.15 -15.25
N LYS A 194 14.24 -0.34 -16.39
CA LYS A 194 14.62 -1.31 -17.44
C LYS A 194 15.91 -0.95 -18.18
N ASN A 195 16.79 -0.16 -17.61
CA ASN A 195 18.09 0.21 -18.13
C ASN A 195 19.24 -0.08 -17.16
N GLY A 196 19.02 -1.03 -16.23
CA GLY A 196 20.04 -1.60 -15.37
C GLY A 196 20.36 -0.76 -14.12
N ILE A 197 19.53 0.19 -13.71
CA ILE A 197 19.75 0.94 -12.48
C ILE A 197 19.41 0.04 -11.27
N PRO A 198 20.41 -0.38 -10.46
CA PRO A 198 20.23 -1.44 -9.49
C PRO A 198 19.49 -1.00 -8.23
N TYR A 199 18.88 -1.97 -7.57
CA TYR A 199 18.60 -1.99 -6.14
C TYR A 199 19.10 -3.30 -5.51
N SER A 200 19.45 -3.25 -4.22
CA SER A 200 20.03 -4.38 -3.49
C SER A 200 18.99 -5.20 -2.72
N ALA A 201 19.43 -6.30 -2.10
CA ALA A 201 18.61 -7.07 -1.16
C ALA A 201 18.30 -6.32 0.14
N GLU A 202 19.06 -5.27 0.47
CA GLU A 202 18.86 -4.42 1.66
C GLU A 202 17.83 -3.31 1.43
N THR A 203 17.23 -3.27 0.23
CA THR A 203 16.22 -2.27 -0.12
C THR A 203 14.97 -2.42 0.72
N THR A 204 14.48 -1.27 1.18
CA THR A 204 13.15 -1.12 1.78
C THR A 204 12.30 -0.22 0.89
N VAL A 205 11.06 -0.62 0.65
CA VAL A 205 10.09 0.19 -0.09
C VAL A 205 8.94 0.55 0.83
N GLN A 206 8.69 1.85 0.96
CA GLN A 206 7.50 2.38 1.64
C GLN A 206 6.56 2.96 0.60
N GLU A 207 5.29 2.64 0.71
CA GLU A 207 4.28 3.07 -0.26
C GLU A 207 3.04 3.58 0.46
N PHE A 208 2.47 4.65 -0.08
CA PHE A 208 1.28 5.31 0.41
C PHE A 208 0.28 5.37 -0.73
N PHE A 209 -0.88 4.74 -0.54
CA PHE A 209 -1.94 4.67 -1.54
C PHE A 209 -3.08 5.57 -1.11
N ASP A 210 -3.35 6.58 -1.90
CA ASP A 210 -4.41 7.55 -1.66
C ASP A 210 -5.42 7.51 -2.80
N ARG A 211 -6.71 7.27 -2.48
CA ARG A 211 -7.79 7.25 -3.47
C ARG A 211 -8.60 8.53 -3.40
N PHE A 212 -8.96 9.04 -4.56
CA PHE A 212 -9.83 10.20 -4.70
C PHE A 212 -10.76 10.04 -5.90
N THR A 213 -11.77 10.89 -5.97
CA THR A 213 -12.72 10.97 -7.08
C THR A 213 -12.77 12.40 -7.55
N GLU A 214 -12.61 12.61 -8.84
CA GLU A 214 -12.72 13.92 -9.46
C GLU A 214 -14.18 14.38 -9.54
N PRO A 215 -14.44 15.69 -9.75
CA PRO A 215 -15.81 16.22 -9.84
C PRO A 215 -16.66 15.60 -10.96
N ASP A 216 -16.05 15.08 -12.01
CA ASP A 216 -16.71 14.37 -13.11
C ASP A 216 -17.04 12.89 -12.81
N GLY A 217 -16.70 12.42 -11.61
CA GLY A 217 -16.90 11.05 -11.16
C GLY A 217 -15.77 10.09 -11.51
N THR A 218 -14.72 10.55 -12.17
CA THR A 218 -13.55 9.71 -12.47
C THR A 218 -12.82 9.34 -11.18
N GLU A 219 -12.59 8.05 -11.00
CA GLU A 219 -11.93 7.52 -9.82
C GLU A 219 -10.43 7.30 -10.09
N TRP A 220 -9.61 7.69 -9.12
CA TRP A 220 -8.17 7.60 -9.17
C TRP A 220 -7.60 7.07 -7.86
N PHE A 221 -6.41 6.51 -7.91
CA PHE A 221 -5.52 6.46 -6.77
C PHE A 221 -4.10 6.84 -7.18
N THR A 222 -3.40 7.48 -6.24
CA THR A 222 -1.98 7.81 -6.35
C THR A 222 -1.20 6.89 -5.44
N VAL A 223 -0.06 6.40 -5.91
CA VAL A 223 0.92 5.69 -5.08
C VAL A 223 2.17 6.56 -4.95
N THR A 224 2.45 7.02 -3.74
CA THR A 224 3.77 7.58 -3.42
C THR A 224 4.67 6.45 -2.97
N THR A 225 5.77 6.24 -3.69
CA THR A 225 6.76 5.19 -3.42
C THR A 225 8.07 5.82 -2.96
N ILE A 226 8.59 5.37 -1.83
CA ILE A 226 9.89 5.75 -1.27
C ILE A 226 10.77 4.51 -1.26
N VAL A 227 11.81 4.52 -2.07
CA VAL A 227 12.82 3.45 -2.12
C VAL A 227 14.05 3.89 -1.37
N THR A 228 14.41 3.16 -0.32
CA THR A 228 15.64 3.35 0.45
C THR A 228 16.55 2.15 0.19
N ASP A 229 17.76 2.41 -0.31
CA ASP A 229 18.76 1.38 -0.57
C ASP A 229 20.13 1.87 -0.08
N PRO A 230 20.69 1.29 0.99
CA PRO A 230 21.95 1.75 1.56
C PRO A 230 23.17 1.41 0.68
N VAL A 231 23.03 0.47 -0.27
CA VAL A 231 24.12 0.02 -1.13
C VAL A 231 24.26 0.89 -2.38
N TYR A 232 23.14 1.29 -3.01
CA TYR A 232 23.16 1.89 -4.34
C TYR A 232 22.63 3.31 -4.42
N LEU A 233 21.89 3.79 -3.41
CA LEU A 233 21.31 5.14 -3.38
C LEU A 233 21.99 6.03 -2.33
N GLY A 234 22.28 7.27 -2.70
CA GLY A 234 22.84 8.26 -1.78
C GLY A 234 21.81 8.87 -0.83
N VAL A 235 20.55 8.93 -1.27
CA VAL A 235 19.36 9.36 -0.51
C VAL A 235 18.15 8.55 -1.00
N PRO A 236 17.02 8.53 -0.27
CA PRO A 236 15.82 7.85 -0.73
C PRO A 236 15.33 8.37 -2.08
N PHE A 237 14.96 7.46 -2.97
CA PHE A 237 14.35 7.78 -4.25
C PHE A 237 12.82 7.79 -4.09
N VAL A 238 12.22 8.95 -4.33
CA VAL A 238 10.78 9.17 -4.15
C VAL A 238 10.12 9.38 -5.50
N THR A 239 9.02 8.68 -5.73
CA THR A 239 8.19 8.83 -6.93
C THR A 239 6.71 8.80 -6.59
N THR A 240 5.88 9.36 -7.47
CA THR A 240 4.44 9.18 -7.46
C THR A 240 4.01 8.52 -8.77
N THR A 241 2.92 7.78 -8.72
CA THR A 241 2.29 7.19 -9.91
C THR A 241 0.79 7.21 -9.72
N ASP A 242 0.10 7.76 -10.71
CA ASP A 242 -1.36 7.83 -10.71
C ASP A 242 -1.94 6.68 -11.51
N PHE A 243 -3.06 6.15 -11.00
CA PHE A 243 -3.84 5.11 -11.64
C PHE A 243 -5.29 5.55 -11.75
N ARG A 244 -5.82 5.53 -12.96
CA ARG A 244 -7.22 5.82 -13.25
C ARG A 244 -8.01 4.52 -13.31
N LYS A 245 -9.18 4.50 -12.67
CA LYS A 245 -10.05 3.33 -12.70
C LYS A 245 -10.58 3.06 -14.11
N GLU A 246 -10.58 1.81 -14.51
CA GLU A 246 -11.27 1.32 -15.70
C GLU A 246 -12.60 0.67 -15.28
N ARG A 247 -13.58 0.72 -16.17
CA ARG A 247 -14.92 0.17 -15.92
C ARG A 247 -14.89 -1.35 -15.71
N ASP A 248 -14.01 -2.04 -16.44
CA ASP A 248 -13.90 -3.49 -16.46
C ASP A 248 -12.49 -3.93 -16.87
N GLY A 249 -12.27 -5.24 -16.95
CA GLY A 249 -11.00 -5.83 -17.37
C GLY A 249 -10.83 -6.05 -18.87
N ALA A 250 -11.64 -5.45 -19.72
CA ALA A 250 -11.60 -5.73 -21.17
C ALA A 250 -10.25 -5.40 -21.85
N ARG A 251 -9.47 -4.52 -21.22
CA ARG A 251 -8.14 -4.13 -21.71
C ARG A 251 -7.00 -4.78 -20.93
N TRP A 252 -7.28 -5.72 -20.06
CA TRP A 252 -6.26 -6.48 -19.32
C TRP A 252 -5.46 -7.31 -20.32
N ASP A 253 -4.16 -7.04 -20.42
CA ASP A 253 -3.26 -7.64 -21.44
C ASP A 253 -1.94 -8.05 -20.77
N PRO A 254 -1.93 -9.17 -20.02
CA PRO A 254 -0.73 -9.64 -19.33
C PRO A 254 0.36 -10.00 -20.34
N ARG A 255 1.57 -9.51 -20.11
CA ARG A 255 2.73 -9.75 -20.93
C ARG A 255 3.91 -10.18 -20.09
N PRO A 256 4.71 -11.15 -20.56
CA PRO A 256 5.87 -11.62 -19.81
C PRO A 256 6.90 -10.50 -19.59
N CYS A 257 7.80 -10.74 -18.67
CA CYS A 257 8.95 -9.87 -18.47
C CYS A 257 9.85 -9.82 -19.72
N SER A 258 10.52 -8.69 -19.89
CA SER A 258 11.66 -8.59 -20.79
C SER A 258 12.74 -7.74 -20.14
N ALA A 259 14.01 -8.08 -20.34
CA ALA A 259 15.11 -7.33 -19.73
C ALA A 259 15.25 -5.92 -20.33
N ARG A 260 14.60 -5.66 -21.47
CA ARG A 260 14.64 -4.37 -22.15
C ARG A 260 13.27 -3.93 -22.69
#